data_f03a8d164cdcfb969bd6dc405b330cc9
#
_entry.id   f03a8d164cdcfb969bd6dc405b330cc9
#
_cell.length_a   1.000
_cell.length_b   1.000
_cell.length_c   1.000
_cell.angle_alpha   90.00
_cell.angle_beta   90.00
_cell.angle_gamma   90.00
#
_symmetry.space_group_name_H-M   'P 1'
#
loop_
_entity.id
_entity.type
_entity.pdbx_description
1 polymer ?
#
loop_
_entity_poly.entity_id
_entity_poly.type
_entity_poly.pdbx_seq_one_letter_code
_entity_poly.pdbx_strand_id
1 'polypeptide(L)'
;FSIQTLSDINRITDVDSYQIVLCDLNDIGTNLSPESQGAYVIEEIKSKYPDKVVIAYTAASVNSKLFIKARSVADEYVKKDITIEKWRDLLDAKIKFLSNPIKVWKNERKRLLDHGMELQDLIKIEQILLENLDNGKDVIKKAINIETSNTSSATWKGEISRFLLSKTFDYAFDYLVKA
;
A
#
# COMPACT_ATOMS: atom_id res chain seq x y z
N PHE A 1 -15.48 6.57 6.49
CA PHE A 1 -14.12 7.07 6.17
C PHE A 1 -13.73 8.11 7.21
N SER A 2 -12.49 8.08 7.70
CA SER A 2 -11.91 9.16 8.49
C SER A 2 -10.83 9.86 7.65
N ILE A 3 -10.81 11.18 7.71
CA ILE A 3 -9.80 12.02 7.05
C ILE A 3 -9.06 12.75 8.16
N GLN A 4 -7.75 12.73 8.10
CA GLN A 4 -6.88 13.49 8.99
C GLN A 4 -5.86 14.26 8.16
N THR A 5 -5.61 15.50 8.55
CA THR A 5 -4.53 16.32 8.02
C THR A 5 -3.42 16.40 9.06
N LEU A 6 -2.20 16.10 8.64
CA LEU A 6 -0.99 16.30 9.43
C LEU A 6 -0.25 17.51 8.86
N SER A 7 0.17 18.43 9.73
CA SER A 7 0.98 19.58 9.30
C SER A 7 2.39 19.17 8.92
N ASP A 8 2.90 18.10 9.55
CA ASP A 8 4.17 17.44 9.22
C ASP A 8 4.13 15.99 9.72
N ILE A 9 5.11 15.20 9.34
CA ILE A 9 5.29 13.81 9.73
C ILE A 9 6.63 13.63 10.46
N ASN A 10 6.57 13.13 11.67
CA ASN A 10 7.75 12.87 12.49
C ASN A 10 8.14 11.39 12.52
N ARG A 11 7.21 10.50 12.23
CA ARG A 11 7.41 9.05 12.17
C ARG A 11 6.57 8.46 11.06
N ILE A 12 7.15 7.54 10.30
CA ILE A 12 6.42 6.85 9.21
C ILE A 12 5.19 6.09 9.72
N THR A 13 5.20 5.67 10.98
CA THR A 13 4.05 5.01 11.63
C THR A 13 2.83 5.91 11.81
N ASP A 14 2.96 7.21 11.69
CA ASP A 14 1.84 8.15 11.82
C ASP A 14 0.76 7.92 10.73
N VAL A 15 1.11 7.21 9.64
CA VAL A 15 0.18 6.82 8.57
C VAL A 15 -0.39 5.41 8.69
N ASP A 16 -0.11 4.67 9.77
CA ASP A 16 -0.51 3.25 9.91
C ASP A 16 -2.01 3.01 9.67
N SER A 17 -2.85 3.90 10.19
CA SER A 17 -4.32 3.77 10.14
C SER A 17 -4.94 4.17 8.79
N TYR A 18 -4.17 4.69 7.84
CA TYR A 18 -4.68 5.24 6.59
C TYR A 18 -4.27 4.38 5.40
N GLN A 19 -5.21 4.07 4.48
CA GLN A 19 -4.95 3.33 3.26
C GLN A 19 -4.56 4.23 2.09
N ILE A 20 -4.98 5.49 2.11
CA ILE A 20 -4.64 6.49 1.10
C ILE A 20 -3.88 7.61 1.81
N VAL A 21 -2.70 7.93 1.33
CA VAL A 21 -1.86 9.01 1.84
C VAL A 21 -1.62 10.02 0.73
N LEU A 22 -2.02 11.27 0.97
CA LEU A 22 -1.63 12.40 0.13
C LEU A 22 -0.43 13.08 0.78
N CYS A 23 0.69 13.13 0.08
CA CYS A 23 1.93 13.68 0.60
C CYS A 23 2.41 14.84 -0.28
N ASP A 24 2.57 16.03 0.33
CA ASP A 24 3.27 17.13 -0.32
C ASP A 24 4.76 16.78 -0.46
N LEU A 25 5.39 17.27 -1.52
CA LEU A 25 6.82 17.07 -1.74
C LEU A 25 7.68 18.12 -1.03
N ASN A 26 7.11 19.29 -0.74
CA ASN A 26 7.84 20.38 -0.09
C ASN A 26 7.42 20.49 1.38
N ASP A 27 8.39 20.81 2.21
CA ASP A 27 8.21 21.12 3.63
C ASP A 27 7.60 20.03 4.52
N ILE A 28 7.48 18.78 3.99
CA ILE A 28 7.02 17.62 4.74
C ILE A 28 8.19 16.67 4.99
N GLY A 29 8.33 16.19 6.23
CA GLY A 29 9.38 15.27 6.63
C GLY A 29 10.77 15.87 6.62
N THR A 30 10.89 17.18 6.76
CA THR A 30 12.18 17.89 6.80
C THR A 30 13.05 17.42 7.95
N ASN A 31 12.45 17.02 9.08
CA ASN A 31 13.15 16.44 10.22
C ASN A 31 13.67 15.02 9.95
N LEU A 32 13.05 14.29 9.01
CA LEU A 32 13.46 12.94 8.61
C LEU A 32 14.53 12.99 7.51
N SER A 33 14.34 13.86 6.53
CA SER A 33 15.30 14.09 5.44
C SER A 33 15.19 15.52 4.90
N PRO A 34 16.06 16.44 5.34
CA PRO A 34 16.02 17.85 4.88
C PRO A 34 16.14 18.01 3.36
N GLU A 35 16.92 17.15 2.70
CA GLU A 35 17.17 17.22 1.26
C GLU A 35 16.09 16.58 0.41
N SER A 36 15.47 15.50 0.90
CA SER A 36 14.51 14.70 0.15
C SER A 36 13.06 14.90 0.61
N GLN A 37 12.84 15.49 1.79
CA GLN A 37 11.54 15.95 2.29
C GLN A 37 10.40 14.93 2.02
N GLY A 38 9.26 15.37 1.45
CA GLY A 38 8.12 14.52 1.12
C GLY A 38 8.45 13.37 0.16
N ALA A 39 9.45 13.52 -0.71
CA ALA A 39 9.88 12.41 -1.56
C ALA A 39 10.49 11.25 -0.73
N TYR A 40 11.25 11.55 0.32
CA TYR A 40 11.73 10.55 1.27
C TYR A 40 10.57 9.90 2.03
N VAL A 41 9.62 10.71 2.50
CA VAL A 41 8.43 10.20 3.21
C VAL A 41 7.66 9.21 2.34
N ILE A 42 7.43 9.52 1.06
CA ILE A 42 6.76 8.62 0.10
C ILE A 42 7.54 7.32 -0.07
N GLU A 43 8.85 7.39 -0.22
CA GLU A 43 9.72 6.22 -0.38
C GLU A 43 9.64 5.30 0.86
N GLU A 44 9.75 5.87 2.06
CA GLU A 44 9.66 5.12 3.31
C GLU A 44 8.26 4.51 3.52
N ILE A 45 7.19 5.26 3.20
CA ILE A 45 5.82 4.70 3.27
C ILE A 45 5.68 3.53 2.32
N LYS A 46 6.11 3.65 1.07
CA LYS A 46 6.00 2.55 0.08
C LYS A 46 6.89 1.36 0.43
N SER A 47 8.05 1.59 1.04
CA SER A 47 8.92 0.53 1.53
C SER A 47 8.28 -0.23 2.69
N LYS A 48 7.73 0.48 3.67
CA LYS A 48 7.16 -0.12 4.88
C LYS A 48 5.73 -0.64 4.69
N TYR A 49 4.93 0.07 3.88
CA TYR A 49 3.51 -0.21 3.62
C TYR A 49 3.22 -0.21 2.12
N PRO A 50 3.72 -1.16 1.37
CA PRO A 50 3.62 -1.20 -0.09
C PRO A 50 2.19 -1.32 -0.61
N ASP A 51 1.26 -1.79 0.22
CA ASP A 51 -0.18 -1.91 -0.05
C ASP A 51 -0.95 -0.58 0.07
N LYS A 52 -0.38 0.43 0.73
CA LYS A 52 -1.00 1.76 0.80
C LYS A 52 -0.92 2.46 -0.54
N VAL A 53 -1.99 3.18 -0.87
CA VAL A 53 -2.01 4.10 -2.01
C VAL A 53 -1.37 5.42 -1.58
N VAL A 54 -0.26 5.79 -2.20
CA VAL A 54 0.44 7.04 -1.93
C VAL A 54 0.36 7.95 -3.14
N ILE A 55 -0.21 9.14 -2.94
CA ILE A 55 -0.40 10.17 -3.96
C ILE A 55 0.56 11.31 -3.65
N ALA A 56 1.52 11.54 -4.54
CA ALA A 56 2.37 12.73 -4.47
C ALA A 56 1.58 13.97 -4.92
N TYR A 57 1.51 14.98 -4.04
CA TYR A 57 0.74 16.20 -4.24
C TYR A 57 1.65 17.41 -4.14
N THR A 58 1.84 18.16 -5.22
CA THR A 58 2.85 19.21 -5.21
C THR A 58 2.58 20.35 -6.19
N ALA A 59 3.08 21.54 -5.85
CA ALA A 59 3.24 22.66 -6.77
C ALA A 59 4.60 22.66 -7.49
N ALA A 60 5.53 21.76 -7.10
CA ALA A 60 6.88 21.71 -7.64
C ALA A 60 6.90 21.46 -9.16
N SER A 61 7.94 21.95 -9.80
CA SER A 61 8.23 21.69 -11.21
C SER A 61 8.47 20.19 -11.43
N VAL A 62 7.99 19.67 -12.58
CA VAL A 62 8.22 18.29 -13.02
C VAL A 62 9.71 17.92 -13.18
N ASN A 63 10.57 18.93 -13.28
CA ASN A 63 12.01 18.75 -13.39
C ASN A 63 12.74 18.84 -12.04
N SER A 64 12.03 19.05 -10.94
CA SER A 64 12.67 19.09 -9.62
C SER A 64 13.14 17.69 -9.21
N LYS A 65 14.27 17.63 -8.48
CA LYS A 65 14.81 16.36 -7.97
C LYS A 65 13.80 15.63 -7.09
N LEU A 66 13.06 16.36 -6.25
CA LEU A 66 12.02 15.80 -5.38
C LEU A 66 10.90 15.16 -6.20
N PHE A 67 10.46 15.83 -7.26
CA PHE A 67 9.43 15.30 -8.14
C PHE A 67 9.87 14.02 -8.85
N ILE A 68 11.07 14.02 -9.46
CA ILE A 68 11.59 12.84 -10.18
C ILE A 68 11.69 11.64 -9.23
N LYS A 69 12.19 11.85 -8.02
CA LYS A 69 12.32 10.81 -6.99
C LYS A 69 10.93 10.28 -6.56
N ALA A 70 10.02 11.16 -6.21
CA ALA A 70 8.68 10.77 -5.78
C ALA A 70 7.87 10.04 -6.86
N ARG A 71 7.97 10.48 -8.12
CA ARG A 71 7.25 9.91 -9.26
C ARG A 71 7.62 8.45 -9.54
N SER A 72 8.83 8.04 -9.24
CA SER A 72 9.26 6.65 -9.46
C SER A 72 8.69 5.67 -8.45
N VAL A 73 8.13 6.17 -7.34
CA VAL A 73 7.71 5.35 -6.19
C VAL A 73 6.23 5.51 -5.85
N ALA A 74 5.69 6.73 -5.99
CA ALA A 74 4.27 7.00 -5.72
C ALA A 74 3.33 6.26 -6.68
N ASP A 75 2.16 5.86 -6.21
CA ASP A 75 1.12 5.23 -7.05
C ASP A 75 0.44 6.22 -7.98
N GLU A 76 0.47 7.50 -7.63
CA GLU A 76 -0.11 8.58 -8.42
C GLU A 76 0.59 9.89 -8.11
N TYR A 77 0.47 10.82 -9.05
CA TYR A 77 1.02 12.13 -8.93
C TYR A 77 0.01 13.18 -9.35
N VAL A 78 -0.13 14.24 -8.56
CA VAL A 78 -1.11 15.30 -8.79
C VAL A 78 -0.50 16.67 -8.53
N LYS A 79 -0.71 17.59 -9.45
CA LYS A 79 -0.39 19.01 -9.23
C LYS A 79 -1.44 19.68 -8.35
N LYS A 80 -1.01 20.67 -7.55
CA LYS A 80 -1.89 21.44 -6.67
C LYS A 80 -2.97 22.27 -7.40
N ASP A 81 -2.80 22.51 -8.68
CA ASP A 81 -3.66 23.34 -9.54
C ASP A 81 -4.76 22.56 -10.29
N ILE A 82 -4.96 21.27 -9.99
CA ILE A 82 -6.05 20.52 -10.59
C ILE A 82 -7.40 20.93 -10.02
N THR A 83 -8.46 20.74 -10.82
CA THR A 83 -9.82 21.05 -10.40
C THR A 83 -10.35 20.10 -9.33
N ILE A 84 -11.35 20.54 -8.57
CA ILE A 84 -12.01 19.74 -7.53
C ILE A 84 -12.62 18.46 -8.12
N GLU A 85 -13.16 18.53 -9.34
CA GLU A 85 -13.74 17.38 -10.04
C GLU A 85 -12.67 16.30 -10.28
N LYS A 86 -11.50 16.69 -10.78
CA LYS A 86 -10.37 15.76 -10.99
C LYS A 86 -9.89 15.14 -9.68
N TRP A 87 -9.85 15.94 -8.59
CA TRP A 87 -9.55 15.42 -7.25
C TRP A 87 -10.55 14.36 -6.82
N ARG A 88 -11.84 14.68 -6.93
CA ARG A 88 -12.91 13.75 -6.58
C ARG A 88 -12.80 12.46 -7.39
N ASP A 89 -12.66 12.56 -8.71
CA ASP A 89 -12.61 11.39 -9.59
C ASP A 89 -11.38 10.50 -9.29
N LEU A 90 -10.24 11.10 -8.95
CA LEU A 90 -9.04 10.40 -8.53
C LEU A 90 -9.28 9.65 -7.21
N LEU A 91 -9.77 10.33 -6.18
CA LEU A 91 -10.02 9.72 -4.87
C LEU A 91 -11.07 8.63 -4.96
N ASP A 92 -12.15 8.85 -5.71
CA ASP A 92 -13.19 7.84 -5.94
C ASP A 92 -12.62 6.59 -6.63
N ALA A 93 -11.74 6.76 -7.62
CA ALA A 93 -11.08 5.65 -8.29
C ALA A 93 -10.20 4.83 -7.31
N LYS A 94 -9.42 5.51 -6.44
CA LYS A 94 -8.57 4.82 -5.45
C LYS A 94 -9.40 4.15 -4.35
N ILE A 95 -10.48 4.78 -3.89
CA ILE A 95 -11.41 4.21 -2.92
C ILE A 95 -12.09 2.96 -3.52
N LYS A 96 -12.60 3.05 -4.76
CA LYS A 96 -13.19 1.90 -5.45
C LYS A 96 -12.20 0.76 -5.69
N PHE A 97 -10.93 1.08 -5.93
CA PHE A 97 -9.88 0.07 -6.03
C PHE A 97 -9.70 -0.67 -4.70
N LEU A 98 -9.49 0.07 -3.61
CA LEU A 98 -9.26 -0.49 -2.27
C LEU A 98 -10.50 -1.22 -1.71
N SER A 99 -11.70 -0.82 -2.12
CA SER A 99 -12.96 -1.48 -1.74
C SER A 99 -13.26 -2.75 -2.56
N ASN A 100 -12.41 -3.10 -3.52
CA ASN A 100 -12.60 -4.30 -4.34
C ASN A 100 -11.56 -5.36 -3.98
N PRO A 101 -11.91 -6.39 -3.21
CA PRO A 101 -10.97 -7.41 -2.73
C PRO A 101 -10.27 -8.16 -3.86
N ILE A 102 -10.98 -8.40 -4.97
CA ILE A 102 -10.40 -9.08 -6.14
C ILE A 102 -9.28 -8.23 -6.78
N LYS A 103 -9.51 -6.91 -6.89
CA LYS A 103 -8.47 -6.00 -7.42
C LYS A 103 -7.28 -5.89 -6.49
N VAL A 104 -7.54 -5.79 -5.20
CA VAL A 104 -6.49 -5.77 -4.16
C VAL A 104 -5.65 -7.05 -4.23
N TRP A 105 -6.31 -8.21 -4.24
CA TRP A 105 -5.59 -9.49 -4.35
C TRP A 105 -4.82 -9.64 -5.66
N LYS A 106 -5.42 -9.27 -6.81
CA LYS A 106 -4.71 -9.31 -8.10
C LYS A 106 -3.45 -8.45 -8.10
N ASN A 107 -3.48 -7.29 -7.46
CA ASN A 107 -2.31 -6.42 -7.33
C ASN A 107 -1.24 -7.07 -6.44
N GLU A 108 -1.63 -7.63 -5.29
CA GLU A 108 -0.71 -8.31 -4.39
C GLU A 108 -0.12 -9.57 -5.04
N ARG A 109 -0.93 -10.37 -5.73
CA ARG A 109 -0.51 -11.52 -6.50
C ARG A 109 0.61 -11.16 -7.49
N LYS A 110 0.44 -10.07 -8.24
CA LYS A 110 1.47 -9.58 -9.15
C LYS A 110 2.76 -9.24 -8.41
N ARG A 111 2.65 -8.51 -7.30
CA ARG A 111 3.81 -8.12 -6.48
C ARG A 111 4.58 -9.34 -5.95
N LEU A 112 3.88 -10.35 -5.45
CA LEU A 112 4.49 -11.58 -4.96
C LEU A 112 5.30 -12.28 -6.07
N LEU A 113 4.74 -12.36 -7.29
CA LEU A 113 5.45 -12.92 -8.45
C LEU A 113 6.66 -12.06 -8.85
N ASP A 114 6.53 -10.73 -8.86
CA ASP A 114 7.62 -9.81 -9.17
C ASP A 114 8.76 -9.91 -8.13
N HIS A 115 8.47 -10.33 -6.90
CA HIS A 115 9.44 -10.61 -5.83
C HIS A 115 9.93 -12.08 -5.80
N GLY A 116 9.68 -12.83 -6.86
CA GLY A 116 10.24 -14.15 -7.06
C GLY A 116 9.47 -15.30 -6.40
N MET A 117 8.19 -15.09 -6.06
CA MET A 117 7.31 -16.19 -5.67
C MET A 117 7.03 -17.08 -6.88
N GLU A 118 7.18 -18.40 -6.70
CA GLU A 118 6.79 -19.36 -7.75
C GLU A 118 5.25 -19.50 -7.82
N LEU A 119 4.75 -19.78 -9.01
CA LEU A 119 3.31 -19.93 -9.24
C LEU A 119 2.70 -21.03 -8.36
N GLN A 120 3.45 -22.11 -8.11
CA GLN A 120 2.99 -23.22 -7.28
C GLN A 120 2.76 -22.79 -5.82
N ASP A 121 3.68 -21.97 -5.27
CA ASP A 121 3.52 -21.44 -3.91
C ASP A 121 2.37 -20.44 -3.81
N LEU A 122 2.19 -19.63 -4.84
CA LEU A 122 1.06 -18.73 -4.93
C LEU A 122 -0.28 -19.47 -4.94
N ILE A 123 -0.41 -20.56 -5.71
CA ILE A 123 -1.60 -21.41 -5.76
C ILE A 123 -1.89 -22.02 -4.39
N LYS A 124 -0.87 -22.50 -3.66
CA LYS A 124 -1.06 -23.01 -2.29
C LYS A 124 -1.62 -21.96 -1.34
N ILE A 125 -1.09 -20.73 -1.42
CA ILE A 125 -1.61 -19.60 -0.62
C ILE A 125 -3.06 -19.30 -0.99
N GLU A 126 -3.40 -19.28 -2.28
CA GLU A 126 -4.79 -19.09 -2.73
C GLU A 126 -5.72 -20.20 -2.24
N GLN A 127 -5.28 -21.45 -2.21
CA GLN A 127 -6.03 -22.56 -1.63
C GLN A 127 -6.26 -22.37 -0.11
N ILE A 128 -5.22 -22.02 0.63
CA ILE A 128 -5.34 -21.75 2.07
C ILE A 128 -6.34 -20.61 2.33
N LEU A 129 -6.29 -19.54 1.52
CA LEU A 129 -7.27 -18.45 1.62
C LEU A 129 -8.70 -18.95 1.42
N LEU A 130 -8.95 -19.71 0.36
CA LEU A 130 -10.29 -20.22 0.01
C LEU A 130 -10.83 -21.22 1.03
N GLU A 131 -10.01 -22.16 1.48
CA GLU A 131 -10.40 -23.21 2.44
C GLU A 131 -10.69 -22.64 3.84
N ASN A 132 -10.17 -21.48 4.17
CA ASN A 132 -10.29 -20.88 5.50
C ASN A 132 -11.11 -19.59 5.54
N LEU A 133 -11.81 -19.23 4.48
CA LEU A 133 -12.63 -18.01 4.46
C LEU A 133 -13.62 -17.96 5.63
N ASP A 134 -14.30 -19.09 5.92
CA ASP A 134 -15.30 -19.18 6.99
C ASP A 134 -14.67 -19.27 8.40
N ASN A 135 -13.38 -19.59 8.48
CA ASN A 135 -12.67 -19.77 9.75
C ASN A 135 -12.10 -18.46 10.32
N GLY A 136 -12.18 -17.38 9.54
CA GLY A 136 -11.75 -16.06 9.95
C GLY A 136 -10.26 -15.76 9.64
N LYS A 137 -9.98 -14.46 9.59
CA LYS A 137 -8.67 -13.94 9.14
C LYS A 137 -7.47 -14.38 9.97
N ASP A 138 -7.64 -14.62 11.27
CA ASP A 138 -6.52 -15.04 12.13
C ASP A 138 -6.10 -16.50 11.83
N VAL A 139 -7.05 -17.36 11.48
CA VAL A 139 -6.78 -18.73 11.04
C VAL A 139 -6.04 -18.71 9.71
N ILE A 140 -6.46 -17.88 8.76
CA ILE A 140 -5.79 -17.69 7.47
C ILE A 140 -4.35 -17.21 7.67
N LYS A 141 -4.15 -16.14 8.46
CA LYS A 141 -2.82 -15.60 8.77
C LYS A 141 -1.91 -16.67 9.34
N LYS A 142 -2.41 -17.46 10.29
CA LYS A 142 -1.64 -18.54 10.90
C LYS A 142 -1.29 -19.65 9.90
N ALA A 143 -2.26 -20.09 9.10
CA ALA A 143 -2.06 -21.16 8.11
C ALA A 143 -1.04 -20.74 7.04
N ILE A 144 -1.13 -19.52 6.49
CA ILE A 144 -0.16 -19.00 5.53
C ILE A 144 1.23 -18.86 6.16
N ASN A 145 1.34 -18.39 7.40
CA ASN A 145 2.63 -18.29 8.09
C ASN A 145 3.29 -19.66 8.28
N ILE A 146 2.52 -20.71 8.56
CA ILE A 146 3.04 -22.09 8.66
C ILE A 146 3.56 -22.55 7.29
N GLU A 147 2.77 -22.38 6.23
CA GLU A 147 3.17 -22.80 4.87
C GLU A 147 4.42 -22.05 4.42
N THR A 148 4.48 -20.74 4.64
CA THR A 148 5.63 -19.93 4.27
C THR A 148 6.88 -20.23 5.07
N SER A 149 6.76 -20.75 6.30
CA SER A 149 7.92 -21.14 7.12
C SER A 149 8.73 -22.27 6.49
N ASN A 150 8.07 -23.13 5.74
CA ASN A 150 8.67 -24.34 5.14
C ASN A 150 9.37 -24.08 3.81
N THR A 151 9.29 -22.89 3.25
CA THR A 151 9.93 -22.54 1.98
C THR A 151 11.27 -21.86 2.18
N SER A 152 12.22 -22.08 1.26
CA SER A 152 13.60 -21.61 1.39
C SER A 152 13.83 -20.16 0.93
N SER A 153 12.94 -19.58 0.15
CA SER A 153 13.11 -18.24 -0.43
C SER A 153 12.66 -17.13 0.51
N ALA A 154 13.44 -16.06 0.61
CA ALA A 154 13.28 -15.05 1.66
C ALA A 154 12.52 -13.78 1.26
N THR A 155 12.54 -13.36 -0.01
CA THR A 155 12.06 -12.03 -0.41
C THR A 155 10.54 -11.89 -0.40
N TRP A 156 9.81 -12.77 -1.03
CA TRP A 156 8.34 -12.70 -1.09
C TRP A 156 7.65 -13.04 0.24
N LYS A 157 8.35 -13.76 1.16
CA LYS A 157 7.78 -14.03 2.50
C LYS A 157 7.51 -12.78 3.29
N GLY A 158 8.43 -11.82 3.23
CA GLY A 158 8.24 -10.52 3.86
C GLY A 158 7.04 -9.75 3.24
N GLU A 159 6.84 -9.89 1.94
CA GLU A 159 5.72 -9.25 1.23
C GLU A 159 4.37 -9.83 1.67
N ILE A 160 4.21 -11.17 1.62
CA ILE A 160 2.96 -11.79 2.04
C ILE A 160 2.66 -11.55 3.52
N SER A 161 3.67 -11.60 4.39
CA SER A 161 3.49 -11.31 5.81
C SER A 161 3.03 -9.87 6.04
N ARG A 162 3.62 -8.90 5.36
CA ARG A 162 3.18 -7.49 5.40
C ARG A 162 1.76 -7.31 4.91
N PHE A 163 1.41 -7.94 3.78
CA PHE A 163 0.05 -7.88 3.24
C PHE A 163 -0.97 -8.45 4.24
N LEU A 164 -0.72 -9.62 4.82
CA LEU A 164 -1.61 -10.25 5.80
C LEU A 164 -1.80 -9.41 7.08
N LEU A 165 -0.80 -8.62 7.45
CA LEU A 165 -0.86 -7.71 8.59
C LEU A 165 -1.47 -6.35 8.24
N SER A 166 -1.70 -6.07 6.97
CA SER A 166 -2.18 -4.78 6.51
C SER A 166 -3.67 -4.58 6.75
N LYS A 167 -4.07 -3.32 6.88
CA LYS A 167 -5.48 -2.94 6.89
C LYS A 167 -6.17 -3.23 5.55
N THR A 168 -5.41 -3.23 4.46
CA THR A 168 -5.91 -3.56 3.13
C THR A 168 -6.40 -5.00 3.06
N PHE A 169 -5.64 -5.95 3.65
CA PHE A 169 -6.10 -7.34 3.80
C PHE A 169 -7.34 -7.44 4.68
N ASP A 170 -7.34 -6.76 5.83
CA ASP A 170 -8.48 -6.77 6.76
C ASP A 170 -9.78 -6.31 6.06
N TYR A 171 -9.72 -5.22 5.29
CA TYR A 171 -10.88 -4.72 4.53
C TYR A 171 -11.31 -5.67 3.40
N ALA A 172 -10.35 -6.20 2.64
CA ALA A 172 -10.65 -7.14 1.56
C ALA A 172 -11.31 -8.41 2.11
N PHE A 173 -10.81 -8.93 3.23
CA PHE A 173 -11.37 -10.10 3.88
C PHE A 173 -12.78 -9.84 4.42
N ASP A 174 -12.97 -8.75 5.18
CA ASP A 174 -14.28 -8.40 5.76
C ASP A 174 -15.34 -8.16 4.68
N TYR A 175 -14.95 -7.74 3.49
CA TYR A 175 -15.85 -7.62 2.35
C TYR A 175 -16.25 -8.98 1.79
N LEU A 176 -15.29 -9.91 1.63
CA LEU A 176 -15.54 -11.24 1.08
C LEU A 176 -16.46 -12.08 1.97
N VAL A 177 -16.29 -11.97 3.28
CA VAL A 177 -17.11 -12.73 4.26
C VAL A 177 -18.54 -12.18 4.38
N LYS A 178 -18.76 -10.91 4.03
CA LYS A 178 -20.09 -10.27 4.09
C LYS A 178 -20.86 -10.32 2.76
N ALA A 179 -20.22 -10.73 1.69
CA ALA A 179 -20.80 -10.83 0.35
C ALA A 179 -21.50 -12.17 0.13
#